data_67c682440a2df03475e94597cf930415
#
_entry.id   67c682440a2df03475e94597cf930415
#
_cell.length_a   1.000
_cell.length_b   1.000
_cell.length_c   1.000
_cell.angle_alpha   90.00
_cell.angle_beta   90.00
_cell.angle_gamma   90.00
#
_symmetry.space_group_name_H-M   'P 1'
#
loop_
_entity.id
_entity.type
_entity.pdbx_description
1 polymer ?
#
loop_
_entity_poly.entity_id
_entity_poly.type
_entity_poly.pdbx_seq_one_letter_code
_entity_poly.pdbx_strand_id
1 'polypeptide(L)'
;MNTSKKTILAVGAHAGDMEISCGAVLAKQSKSGDHIVFLHLTLGEGGNPRLSAKEYGKQKEREAREVDSALGGEVIFGPYRDGELPNDDTARRYVANVIREVKPDIIITHWKNSIHPDHANTHSITVDAILLASLPSVNTITEYSHQEYPAWRGVRRILYTENWEDMDGFEPYVYVDVTDSYDAWVNAVSKYEFIGGKISSFPYLNYYKSLSIVRGAESGFAHAVSFXVDKFEKKIIWRSLE
;
A
#
# COMPACT_ATOMS: atom_id res chain seq x y z
N MET A 1 22.58 9.79 -12.96
CA MET A 1 21.56 9.23 -13.87
C MET A 1 20.29 10.03 -13.69
N ASN A 2 19.76 10.60 -14.78
CA ASN A 2 18.51 11.38 -14.70
C ASN A 2 17.35 10.38 -14.66
N THR A 3 16.96 9.95 -13.46
CA THR A 3 15.81 9.06 -13.31
C THR A 3 14.54 9.91 -13.45
N SER A 4 13.72 9.60 -14.46
CA SER A 4 12.40 10.24 -14.57
C SER A 4 11.60 9.98 -13.29
N LYS A 5 10.92 11.01 -12.83
CA LYS A 5 10.01 10.90 -11.67
C LYS A 5 8.97 9.82 -11.93
N LYS A 6 8.68 9.03 -10.90
CA LYS A 6 7.72 7.94 -10.96
C LYS A 6 6.47 8.30 -10.18
N THR A 7 5.37 7.68 -10.54
CA THR A 7 4.15 7.70 -9.73
C THR A 7 4.00 6.33 -9.06
N ILE A 8 3.82 6.33 -7.75
CA ILE A 8 3.67 5.12 -6.94
C ILE A 8 2.29 5.15 -6.29
N LEU A 9 1.48 4.12 -6.55
CA LEU A 9 0.16 3.95 -5.93
C LEU A 9 0.25 2.82 -4.90
N ALA A 10 0.00 3.17 -3.64
CA ALA A 10 -0.04 2.22 -2.53
C ALA A 10 -1.49 1.91 -2.20
N VAL A 11 -1.93 0.66 -2.42
CA VAL A 11 -3.33 0.24 -2.27
C VAL A 11 -3.44 -0.62 -1.01
N GLY A 12 -4.06 -0.07 0.02
CA GLY A 12 -4.31 -0.76 1.30
C GLY A 12 -5.77 -1.12 1.48
N ALA A 13 -6.01 -2.17 2.23
CA ALA A 13 -7.37 -2.53 2.65
C ALA A 13 -7.91 -1.45 3.60
N HIS A 14 -7.09 -1.07 4.57
CA HIS A 14 -7.48 -0.10 5.61
C HIS A 14 -6.48 1.05 5.68
N ALA A 15 -6.95 2.20 6.12
CA ALA A 15 -6.07 3.33 6.43
C ALA A 15 -5.08 2.91 7.53
N GLY A 16 -3.78 3.00 7.23
CA GLY A 16 -2.70 2.57 8.12
C GLY A 16 -1.89 1.39 7.60
N ASP A 17 -2.45 0.55 6.74
CA ASP A 17 -1.77 -0.68 6.26
C ASP A 17 -0.49 -0.37 5.49
N MET A 18 -0.60 0.46 4.47
CA MET A 18 0.53 0.79 3.61
C MET A 18 1.51 1.72 4.31
N GLU A 19 0.97 2.62 5.14
CA GLU A 19 1.80 3.57 5.88
C GLU A 19 2.71 2.86 6.86
N ILE A 20 2.20 1.85 7.58
CA ILE A 20 3.03 1.16 8.57
C ILE A 20 3.97 0.14 7.92
N SER A 21 3.53 -0.55 6.86
CA SER A 21 4.31 -1.62 6.24
C SER A 21 5.35 -1.11 5.25
N CYS A 22 5.06 -0.02 4.52
CA CYS A 22 6.00 0.49 3.51
C CYS A 22 6.14 2.01 3.49
N GLY A 23 5.53 2.73 4.43
CA GLY A 23 5.57 4.19 4.48
C GLY A 23 6.99 4.79 4.50
N ALA A 24 7.96 4.08 5.10
CA ALA A 24 9.35 4.53 5.10
C ALA A 24 9.93 4.59 3.67
N VAL A 25 9.55 3.62 2.81
CA VAL A 25 9.93 3.63 1.39
C VAL A 25 9.24 4.78 0.67
N LEU A 26 7.93 4.96 0.92
CA LEU A 26 7.15 6.01 0.26
C LEU A 26 7.68 7.40 0.61
N ALA A 27 8.02 7.63 1.89
CA ALA A 27 8.64 8.89 2.33
C ALA A 27 9.99 9.14 1.62
N LYS A 28 10.82 8.10 1.48
CA LYS A 28 12.09 8.20 0.76
C LYS A 28 11.87 8.57 -0.72
N GLN A 29 10.92 7.90 -1.35
CA GLN A 29 10.61 8.13 -2.78
C GLN A 29 10.03 9.54 -3.00
N SER A 30 9.12 9.98 -2.12
CA SER A 30 8.58 11.35 -2.17
C SER A 30 9.69 12.40 -2.04
N LYS A 31 10.61 12.21 -1.10
CA LYS A 31 11.76 13.10 -0.89
C LYS A 31 12.66 13.14 -2.13
N SER A 32 12.68 12.06 -2.92
CA SER A 32 13.42 11.99 -4.19
C SER A 32 12.67 12.62 -5.36
N GLY A 33 11.43 13.08 -5.13
CA GLY A 33 10.62 13.77 -6.12
C GLY A 33 9.59 12.89 -6.82
N ASP A 34 9.43 11.64 -6.43
CA ASP A 34 8.38 10.77 -6.95
C ASP A 34 7.01 11.20 -6.41
N HIS A 35 5.96 10.95 -7.18
CA HIS A 35 4.57 11.24 -6.82
C HIS A 35 3.98 10.03 -6.10
N ILE A 36 3.52 10.22 -4.87
CA ILE A 36 2.99 9.14 -4.02
C ILE A 36 1.49 9.33 -3.83
N VAL A 37 0.72 8.27 -4.07
CA VAL A 37 -0.72 8.26 -3.83
C VAL A 37 -1.05 7.03 -2.97
N PHE A 38 -1.78 7.25 -1.89
CA PHE A 38 -2.33 6.19 -1.06
C PHE A 38 -3.80 5.99 -1.44
N LEU A 39 -4.21 4.75 -1.66
CA LEU A 39 -5.62 4.37 -1.84
C LEU A 39 -5.99 3.44 -0.68
N HIS A 40 -6.85 3.92 0.20
CA HIS A 40 -7.41 3.09 1.28
C HIS A 40 -8.79 2.63 0.85
N LEU A 41 -8.98 1.32 0.62
CA LEU A 41 -10.28 0.82 0.14
C LEU A 41 -11.37 0.95 1.20
N THR A 42 -10.99 0.83 2.48
CA THR A 42 -11.83 1.11 3.65
C THR A 42 -11.06 1.99 4.63
N LEU A 43 -11.73 2.50 5.64
CA LEU A 43 -11.06 3.27 6.69
C LEU A 43 -10.53 2.39 7.83
N GLY A 44 -10.96 1.12 7.93
CA GLY A 44 -10.66 0.29 9.10
C GLY A 44 -11.48 0.72 10.31
N GLU A 45 -12.71 1.16 10.04
CA GLU A 45 -13.55 1.83 11.05
C GLU A 45 -14.25 0.88 12.01
N GLY A 46 -14.21 -0.42 11.75
CA GLY A 46 -14.83 -1.42 12.61
C GLY A 46 -14.01 -1.80 13.85
N GLY A 47 -12.71 -1.45 13.85
CA GLY A 47 -11.76 -1.99 14.84
C GLY A 47 -11.74 -1.31 16.21
N ASN A 48 -12.57 -0.30 16.49
CA ASN A 48 -12.50 0.41 17.77
C ASN A 48 -13.53 -0.12 18.76
N PRO A 49 -13.11 -0.60 19.96
CA PRO A 49 -14.06 -1.17 20.93
C PRO A 49 -14.89 -0.12 21.68
N ARG A 50 -14.59 1.17 21.53
CA ARG A 50 -15.22 2.25 22.33
C ARG A 50 -16.01 3.25 21.49
N LEU A 51 -15.63 3.42 20.22
CA LEU A 51 -16.30 4.37 19.32
C LEU A 51 -17.16 3.63 18.31
N SER A 52 -18.24 4.27 17.90
CA SER A 52 -19.02 3.75 16.76
C SER A 52 -18.17 3.77 15.49
N ALA A 53 -18.49 2.93 14.51
CA ALA A 53 -17.80 2.93 13.21
C ALA A 53 -17.81 4.32 12.56
N LYS A 54 -18.93 5.04 12.69
CA LYS A 54 -19.05 6.39 12.14
C LYS A 54 -18.08 7.39 12.79
N GLU A 55 -17.94 7.34 14.11
CA GLU A 55 -17.03 8.23 14.86
C GLU A 55 -15.58 7.85 14.59
N TYR A 56 -15.30 6.54 14.64
CA TYR A 56 -13.93 6.07 14.41
C TYR A 56 -13.50 6.27 12.95
N GLY A 57 -14.42 6.10 12.00
CA GLY A 57 -14.14 6.39 10.59
C GLY A 57 -13.71 7.84 10.37
N LYS A 58 -14.39 8.79 11.01
CA LYS A 58 -14.01 10.21 10.94
C LYS A 58 -12.62 10.45 11.54
N GLN A 59 -12.30 9.75 12.63
CA GLN A 59 -10.98 9.84 13.26
C GLN A 59 -9.92 9.26 12.33
N LYS A 60 -10.15 8.07 11.79
CA LYS A 60 -9.22 7.38 10.87
C LYS A 60 -8.97 8.20 9.61
N GLU A 61 -10.03 8.79 9.03
CA GLU A 61 -9.89 9.66 7.86
C GLU A 61 -8.98 10.85 8.16
N ARG A 62 -9.19 11.52 9.30
CA ARG A 62 -8.34 12.65 9.70
C ARG A 62 -6.89 12.22 9.91
N GLU A 63 -6.70 11.12 10.65
CA GLU A 63 -5.35 10.58 10.91
C GLU A 63 -4.65 10.19 9.61
N ALA A 64 -5.35 9.52 8.68
CA ALA A 64 -4.78 9.12 7.38
C ALA A 64 -4.33 10.34 6.59
N ARG A 65 -5.16 11.38 6.50
CA ARG A 65 -4.76 12.61 5.80
C ARG A 65 -3.48 13.22 6.39
N GLU A 66 -3.36 13.21 7.71
CA GLU A 66 -2.16 13.76 8.38
C GLU A 66 -0.93 12.88 8.16
N VAL A 67 -1.09 11.56 8.22
CA VAL A 67 0.01 10.60 8.06
C VAL A 67 0.49 10.58 6.60
N ASP A 68 -0.44 10.46 5.65
CA ASP A 68 -0.10 10.39 4.23
C ASP A 68 0.60 11.67 3.76
N SER A 69 0.09 12.82 4.21
CA SER A 69 0.74 14.10 3.94
C SER A 69 2.15 14.17 4.56
N ALA A 70 2.31 13.67 5.78
CA ALA A 70 3.63 13.65 6.45
C ALA A 70 4.62 12.71 5.75
N LEU A 71 4.12 11.66 5.08
CA LEU A 71 4.94 10.76 4.25
C LEU A 71 5.14 11.32 2.84
N GLY A 72 4.53 12.48 2.54
CA GLY A 72 4.69 13.17 1.26
C GLY A 72 3.79 12.66 0.14
N GLY A 73 2.65 12.06 0.49
CA GLY A 73 1.69 11.53 -0.47
C GLY A 73 0.33 12.21 -0.43
N GLU A 74 -0.47 11.92 -1.45
CA GLU A 74 -1.88 12.28 -1.55
C GLU A 74 -2.72 11.06 -1.19
N VAL A 75 -3.97 11.28 -0.75
CA VAL A 75 -4.83 10.17 -0.31
C VAL A 75 -6.15 10.13 -1.07
N ILE A 76 -6.55 8.92 -1.43
CA ILE A 76 -7.88 8.61 -2.00
C ILE A 76 -8.53 7.62 -1.04
N PHE A 77 -9.78 7.90 -0.65
CA PHE A 77 -10.56 6.97 0.18
C PHE A 77 -11.56 6.25 -0.68
N GLY A 78 -11.55 4.91 -0.59
CA GLY A 78 -12.51 4.04 -1.24
C GLY A 78 -13.86 4.08 -0.53
N PRO A 79 -14.89 3.54 -1.19
CA PRO A 79 -16.25 3.61 -0.68
C PRO A 79 -16.68 2.43 0.20
N TYR A 80 -15.74 1.51 0.52
CA TYR A 80 -16.09 0.25 1.15
C TYR A 80 -15.98 0.32 2.67
N ARG A 81 -16.65 -0.63 3.34
CA ARG A 81 -16.66 -0.73 4.80
C ARG A 81 -15.66 -1.78 5.27
N ASP A 82 -15.06 -1.52 6.41
CA ASP A 82 -14.16 -2.44 7.09
C ASP A 82 -14.85 -3.79 7.37
N GLY A 83 -14.20 -4.87 7.00
CA GLY A 83 -14.71 -6.24 7.15
C GLY A 83 -15.71 -6.65 6.08
N GLU A 84 -16.08 -5.73 5.17
CA GLU A 84 -17.11 -5.98 4.15
C GLU A 84 -16.60 -5.70 2.73
N LEU A 85 -15.28 -5.62 2.52
CA LEU A 85 -14.72 -5.33 1.20
C LEU A 85 -15.05 -6.47 0.22
N PRO A 86 -15.89 -6.25 -0.80
CA PRO A 86 -16.25 -7.33 -1.72
C PRO A 86 -15.17 -7.55 -2.77
N ASN A 87 -14.93 -8.79 -3.15
CA ASN A 87 -14.04 -9.11 -4.29
C ASN A 87 -14.93 -9.35 -5.52
N ASP A 88 -15.47 -8.27 -6.09
CA ASP A 88 -16.42 -8.33 -7.19
C ASP A 88 -16.01 -7.41 -8.36
N ASP A 89 -16.82 -7.42 -9.41
CA ASP A 89 -16.55 -6.64 -10.63
C ASP A 89 -16.59 -5.13 -10.36
N THR A 90 -17.45 -4.66 -9.46
CA THR A 90 -17.52 -3.25 -9.09
C THR A 90 -16.25 -2.77 -8.42
N ALA A 91 -15.75 -3.55 -7.44
CA ALA A 91 -14.51 -3.21 -6.73
C ALA A 91 -13.30 -3.20 -7.68
N ARG A 92 -13.21 -4.20 -8.56
CA ARG A 92 -12.13 -4.28 -9.56
C ARG A 92 -12.16 -3.09 -10.52
N ARG A 93 -13.35 -2.71 -11.01
CA ARG A 93 -13.52 -1.55 -11.91
C ARG A 93 -13.22 -0.24 -11.20
N TYR A 94 -13.63 -0.12 -9.93
CA TYR A 94 -13.32 1.08 -9.13
C TYR A 94 -11.80 1.28 -9.04
N VAL A 95 -11.08 0.24 -8.62
CA VAL A 95 -9.61 0.32 -8.50
C VAL A 95 -8.97 0.54 -9.89
N ALA A 96 -9.49 -0.10 -10.94
CA ALA A 96 -9.00 0.12 -12.31
C ALA A 96 -9.17 1.58 -12.74
N ASN A 97 -10.29 2.21 -12.35
CA ASN A 97 -10.53 3.62 -12.66
C ASN A 97 -9.53 4.52 -11.92
N VAL A 98 -9.24 4.22 -10.64
CA VAL A 98 -8.21 4.93 -9.87
C VAL A 98 -6.82 4.75 -10.52
N ILE A 99 -6.49 3.54 -10.98
CA ILE A 99 -5.23 3.30 -11.70
C ILE A 99 -5.15 4.16 -12.97
N ARG A 100 -6.24 4.30 -13.72
CA ARG A 100 -6.28 5.15 -14.91
C ARG A 100 -6.13 6.64 -14.58
N GLU A 101 -6.70 7.07 -13.45
CA GLU A 101 -6.59 8.44 -12.97
C GLU A 101 -5.17 8.77 -12.54
N VAL A 102 -4.61 7.95 -11.66
CA VAL A 102 -3.30 8.16 -11.02
C VAL A 102 -2.14 7.88 -11.98
N LYS A 103 -2.32 6.95 -12.91
CA LYS A 103 -1.30 6.51 -13.90
C LYS A 103 0.02 6.06 -13.27
N PRO A 104 -0.04 5.11 -12.32
CA PRO A 104 1.17 4.70 -11.60
C PRO A 104 2.15 3.91 -12.46
N ASP A 105 3.46 4.08 -12.20
CA ASP A 105 4.53 3.23 -12.71
C ASP A 105 4.70 1.98 -11.83
N ILE A 106 4.44 2.15 -10.51
CA ILE A 106 4.61 1.09 -9.51
C ILE A 106 3.34 1.04 -8.66
N ILE A 107 2.87 -0.17 -8.40
CA ILE A 107 1.78 -0.40 -7.45
C ILE A 107 2.34 -1.22 -6.29
N ILE A 108 1.99 -0.83 -5.06
CA ILE A 108 2.33 -1.56 -3.84
C ILE A 108 0.99 -1.97 -3.21
N THR A 109 0.86 -3.22 -2.78
CA THR A 109 -0.37 -3.70 -2.15
C THR A 109 -0.08 -4.88 -1.22
N HIS A 110 -1.14 -5.46 -0.64
CA HIS A 110 -1.07 -6.62 0.25
C HIS A 110 -0.56 -7.87 -0.48
N TRP A 111 0.05 -8.79 0.29
CA TRP A 111 0.30 -10.15 -0.19
C TRP A 111 -1.04 -10.92 -0.19
N LYS A 112 -1.11 -11.96 -1.03
CA LYS A 112 -2.36 -12.67 -1.33
C LYS A 112 -2.92 -13.52 -0.18
N ASN A 113 -2.04 -14.02 0.68
CA ASN A 113 -2.43 -14.93 1.76
C ASN A 113 -2.46 -14.16 3.08
N SER A 114 -3.64 -13.83 3.53
CA SER A 114 -3.85 -13.04 4.74
C SER A 114 -4.87 -13.71 5.66
N ILE A 115 -4.68 -13.52 6.97
CA ILE A 115 -5.72 -13.90 7.93
C ILE A 115 -6.88 -12.89 7.91
N HIS A 116 -6.69 -11.70 7.33
CA HIS A 116 -7.75 -10.70 7.18
C HIS A 116 -8.35 -10.78 5.77
N PRO A 117 -9.66 -11.12 5.64
CA PRO A 117 -10.28 -11.23 4.31
C PRO A 117 -10.14 -9.98 3.45
N ASP A 118 -10.24 -8.78 4.03
CA ASP A 118 -10.11 -7.54 3.26
C ASP A 118 -8.72 -7.39 2.64
N HIS A 119 -7.64 -7.83 3.31
CA HIS A 119 -6.30 -7.81 2.74
C HIS A 119 -6.20 -8.75 1.53
N ALA A 120 -6.70 -9.98 1.67
CA ALA A 120 -6.71 -10.95 0.57
C ALA A 120 -7.55 -10.44 -0.62
N ASN A 121 -8.70 -9.82 -0.32
CA ASN A 121 -9.55 -9.22 -1.35
C ASN A 121 -8.86 -8.02 -2.01
N THR A 122 -8.18 -7.16 -1.23
CA THR A 122 -7.42 -6.02 -1.77
C THR A 122 -6.35 -6.48 -2.74
N HIS A 123 -5.61 -7.54 -2.38
CA HIS A 123 -4.64 -8.14 -3.31
C HIS A 123 -5.31 -8.53 -4.64
N SER A 124 -6.37 -9.35 -4.55
CA SER A 124 -7.04 -9.90 -5.73
C SER A 124 -7.63 -8.78 -6.61
N ILE A 125 -8.31 -7.82 -5.97
CA ILE A 125 -8.91 -6.67 -6.65
C ILE A 125 -7.82 -5.88 -7.38
N THR A 126 -6.70 -5.58 -6.70
CA THR A 126 -5.63 -4.74 -7.26
C THR A 126 -4.96 -5.41 -8.45
N VAL A 127 -4.64 -6.70 -8.33
CA VAL A 127 -3.99 -7.45 -9.43
C VAL A 127 -4.91 -7.50 -10.66
N ASP A 128 -6.20 -7.81 -10.47
CA ASP A 128 -7.16 -7.84 -11.57
C ASP A 128 -7.37 -6.44 -12.17
N ALA A 129 -7.40 -5.41 -11.33
CA ALA A 129 -7.60 -4.03 -11.76
C ALA A 129 -6.49 -3.52 -12.69
N ILE A 130 -5.25 -3.98 -12.51
CA ILE A 130 -4.13 -3.61 -13.40
C ILE A 130 -4.45 -4.04 -14.85
N LEU A 131 -4.96 -5.27 -15.01
CA LEU A 131 -5.35 -5.73 -16.35
C LEU A 131 -6.52 -4.91 -16.89
N LEU A 132 -7.58 -4.74 -16.10
CA LEU A 132 -8.76 -3.97 -16.52
C LEU A 132 -8.39 -2.54 -16.92
N ALA A 133 -7.53 -1.88 -16.13
CA ALA A 133 -7.07 -0.51 -16.42
C ALA A 133 -6.34 -0.42 -17.76
N SER A 134 -5.65 -1.49 -18.17
CA SER A 134 -4.84 -1.51 -19.39
C SER A 134 -5.66 -1.70 -20.68
N LEU A 135 -6.92 -2.13 -20.58
CA LEU A 135 -7.75 -2.52 -21.74
C LEU A 135 -8.68 -1.36 -22.16
N PRO A 136 -8.44 -0.71 -23.32
CA PRO A 136 -9.22 0.46 -23.74
C PRO A 136 -10.74 0.19 -23.89
N SER A 137 -11.11 -1.04 -24.19
CA SER A 137 -12.52 -1.41 -24.40
C SER A 137 -13.27 -1.67 -23.10
N VAL A 138 -12.54 -1.73 -21.96
CA VAL A 138 -13.17 -2.00 -20.66
C VAL A 138 -13.68 -0.69 -20.05
N ASN A 139 -14.96 -0.64 -19.77
CA ASN A 139 -15.56 0.45 -19.00
C ASN A 139 -15.19 0.26 -17.52
N THR A 140 -14.53 1.26 -16.95
CA THR A 140 -14.12 1.25 -15.52
C THR A 140 -15.01 2.15 -14.66
N ILE A 141 -16.06 2.73 -15.23
CA ILE A 141 -17.00 3.56 -14.46
C ILE A 141 -17.88 2.67 -13.57
N THR A 142 -18.03 3.09 -12.34
CA THR A 142 -18.94 2.48 -11.34
C THR A 142 -19.72 3.61 -10.67
N GLU A 143 -20.66 3.27 -9.82
CA GLU A 143 -21.40 4.28 -9.03
C GLU A 143 -20.48 5.11 -8.12
N TYR A 144 -19.27 4.65 -7.88
CA TYR A 144 -18.28 5.34 -7.05
C TYR A 144 -17.28 6.17 -7.84
N SER A 145 -17.33 6.11 -9.18
CA SER A 145 -16.36 6.82 -10.04
C SER A 145 -16.86 8.23 -10.37
N HIS A 146 -15.94 9.19 -10.37
CA HIS A 146 -16.28 10.58 -10.69
C HIS A 146 -16.29 10.85 -12.20
N GLN A 147 -15.39 10.17 -12.93
CA GLN A 147 -15.29 10.33 -14.39
C GLN A 147 -14.54 9.17 -15.01
N GLU A 148 -14.61 9.07 -16.33
CA GLU A 148 -13.87 8.08 -17.10
C GLU A 148 -12.47 8.61 -17.45
N TYR A 149 -11.49 7.72 -17.40
CA TYR A 149 -10.11 8.04 -17.76
C TYR A 149 -9.63 7.10 -18.87
N PRO A 150 -8.71 7.55 -19.75
CA PRO A 150 -8.12 6.69 -20.78
C PRO A 150 -7.37 5.50 -20.17
N ALA A 151 -7.33 4.38 -20.90
CA ALA A 151 -6.61 3.19 -20.46
C ALA A 151 -5.15 3.51 -20.12
N TRP A 152 -4.64 2.84 -19.08
CA TRP A 152 -3.26 3.01 -18.63
C TRP A 152 -2.51 1.68 -18.69
N ARG A 153 -1.39 1.66 -19.40
CA ARG A 153 -0.52 0.48 -19.57
C ARG A 153 0.88 0.69 -18.99
N GLY A 154 1.03 1.71 -18.16
CA GLY A 154 2.34 2.12 -17.65
C GLY A 154 2.79 1.42 -16.37
N VAL A 155 1.97 0.56 -15.76
CA VAL A 155 2.38 -0.16 -14.55
C VAL A 155 3.50 -1.13 -14.90
N ARG A 156 4.68 -0.90 -14.32
CA ARG A 156 5.90 -1.67 -14.61
C ARG A 156 6.26 -2.67 -13.53
N ARG A 157 5.77 -2.43 -12.31
CA ARG A 157 6.08 -3.28 -11.15
C ARG A 157 4.88 -3.34 -10.23
N ILE A 158 4.66 -4.51 -9.68
CA ILE A 158 3.79 -4.68 -8.52
C ILE A 158 4.64 -5.25 -7.38
N LEU A 159 4.52 -4.66 -6.20
CA LEU A 159 5.27 -5.06 -5.01
C LEU A 159 4.26 -5.38 -3.90
N TYR A 160 4.51 -6.45 -3.16
CA TYR A 160 3.65 -6.88 -2.06
C TYR A 160 4.34 -6.57 -0.75
N THR A 161 3.63 -5.86 0.15
CA THR A 161 4.20 -5.46 1.45
C THR A 161 4.31 -6.65 2.40
N GLU A 162 5.26 -6.55 3.31
CA GLU A 162 5.38 -7.46 4.44
C GLU A 162 4.48 -6.98 5.57
N ASN A 163 3.23 -7.46 5.60
CA ASN A 163 2.27 -7.14 6.64
C ASN A 163 2.15 -8.34 7.58
N TRP A 164 2.08 -8.10 8.91
CA TRP A 164 2.07 -9.18 9.90
C TRP A 164 0.87 -10.14 9.73
N GLU A 165 -0.20 -9.68 9.16
CA GLU A 165 -1.39 -10.50 8.89
C GLU A 165 -1.27 -11.30 7.58
N ASP A 166 -0.31 -10.96 6.74
CA ASP A 166 -0.18 -11.49 5.37
C ASP A 166 1.02 -12.43 5.23
N MET A 167 1.46 -13.07 6.32
CA MET A 167 2.77 -13.77 6.34
C MET A 167 2.79 -15.15 5.68
N ASP A 168 1.63 -15.78 5.46
CA ASP A 168 1.61 -17.15 4.92
C ASP A 168 2.16 -17.18 3.48
N GLY A 169 3.31 -17.84 3.32
CA GLY A 169 3.98 -17.93 2.03
C GLY A 169 4.63 -16.63 1.55
N PHE A 170 4.73 -15.62 2.40
CA PHE A 170 5.46 -14.39 2.06
C PHE A 170 6.97 -14.65 2.05
N GLU A 171 7.63 -14.32 0.96
CA GLU A 171 9.08 -14.48 0.82
C GLU A 171 9.70 -13.12 0.50
N PRO A 172 10.42 -12.49 1.44
CA PRO A 172 11.15 -11.24 1.14
C PRO A 172 12.08 -11.44 -0.06
N TYR A 173 12.02 -10.54 -1.02
CA TYR A 173 12.83 -10.64 -2.23
C TYR A 173 13.51 -9.32 -2.61
N VAL A 174 12.76 -8.21 -2.53
CA VAL A 174 13.31 -6.88 -2.78
C VAL A 174 13.51 -6.21 -1.42
N TYR A 175 14.69 -5.67 -1.17
CA TYR A 175 15.02 -4.94 0.06
C TYR A 175 15.33 -3.50 -0.31
N VAL A 176 14.68 -2.56 0.36
CA VAL A 176 14.89 -1.13 0.12
C VAL A 176 15.45 -0.50 1.40
N ASP A 177 16.64 0.09 1.30
CA ASP A 177 17.25 0.86 2.38
C ASP A 177 16.37 2.05 2.75
N VAL A 178 15.95 2.14 4.01
CA VAL A 178 15.11 3.24 4.52
C VAL A 178 15.78 3.96 5.70
N THR A 179 17.09 3.77 5.87
CA THR A 179 17.83 4.36 6.99
C THR A 179 17.57 5.87 7.11
N ASP A 180 17.63 6.58 5.98
CA ASP A 180 17.47 8.05 5.96
C ASP A 180 16.01 8.53 6.12
N SER A 181 15.02 7.65 5.95
CA SER A 181 13.59 7.99 6.08
C SER A 181 12.94 7.38 7.32
N TYR A 182 13.68 6.58 8.07
CA TYR A 182 13.17 5.83 9.21
C TYR A 182 12.51 6.73 10.27
N ASP A 183 13.22 7.76 10.71
CA ASP A 183 12.70 8.65 11.76
C ASP A 183 11.46 9.42 11.28
N ALA A 184 11.45 9.87 10.03
CA ALA A 184 10.30 10.56 9.45
C ALA A 184 9.09 9.63 9.41
N TRP A 185 9.31 8.38 9.03
CA TRP A 185 8.25 7.36 9.01
C TRP A 185 7.70 7.09 10.42
N VAL A 186 8.59 6.85 11.41
CA VAL A 186 8.16 6.62 12.80
C VAL A 186 7.30 7.78 13.31
N ASN A 187 7.77 9.01 13.06
CA ASN A 187 7.04 10.22 13.50
C ASN A 187 5.67 10.33 12.81
N ALA A 188 5.59 9.98 11.52
CA ALA A 188 4.33 10.06 10.78
C ALA A 188 3.31 9.03 11.30
N VAL A 189 3.69 7.73 11.31
CA VAL A 189 2.74 6.65 11.67
C VAL A 189 2.31 6.69 13.13
N SER A 190 3.12 7.31 14.01
CA SER A 190 2.77 7.46 15.43
C SER A 190 1.55 8.36 15.65
N LYS A 191 1.08 9.08 14.63
CA LYS A 191 -0.14 9.90 14.71
C LYS A 191 -1.40 9.03 14.72
N TYR A 192 -1.34 7.81 14.18
CA TYR A 192 -2.47 6.87 14.31
C TYR A 192 -2.58 6.36 15.74
N GLU A 193 -3.74 6.53 16.36
CA GLU A 193 -3.97 6.03 17.73
C GLU A 193 -3.80 4.52 17.84
N PHE A 194 -4.23 3.75 16.83
CA PHE A 194 -4.12 2.30 16.90
C PHE A 194 -2.66 1.83 16.84
N ILE A 195 -1.84 2.51 16.05
CA ILE A 195 -0.41 2.20 15.94
C ILE A 195 0.31 2.56 17.24
N GLY A 196 -0.14 3.64 17.90
CA GLY A 196 0.40 4.06 19.19
C GLY A 196 -0.02 3.19 20.38
N GLY A 197 -0.79 2.10 20.14
CA GLY A 197 -1.16 1.15 21.20
C GLY A 197 -2.35 1.55 22.06
N LYS A 198 -3.13 2.54 21.63
CA LYS A 198 -4.30 2.99 22.40
C LYS A 198 -5.56 2.17 22.15
N ILE A 199 -5.60 1.42 21.06
CA ILE A 199 -6.79 0.72 20.61
C ILE A 199 -6.56 -0.80 20.53
N SER A 200 -5.51 -1.21 19.85
CA SER A 200 -5.14 -2.61 19.66
C SER A 200 -4.14 -3.08 20.73
N SER A 201 -4.21 -4.37 21.11
CA SER A 201 -3.18 -5.01 21.94
C SER A 201 -1.94 -5.40 21.14
N PHE A 202 -2.03 -5.46 19.81
CA PHE A 202 -0.87 -5.78 18.98
C PHE A 202 0.07 -4.57 18.98
N PRO A 203 1.37 -4.79 19.24
CA PRO A 203 2.33 -3.68 19.35
C PRO A 203 2.84 -3.25 17.97
N TYR A 204 1.96 -2.69 17.14
CA TYR A 204 2.23 -2.35 15.73
C TYR A 204 3.56 -1.64 15.54
N LEU A 205 3.76 -0.53 16.24
CA LEU A 205 4.96 0.28 16.04
C LEU A 205 6.23 -0.50 16.38
N ASN A 206 6.21 -1.21 17.51
CA ASN A 206 7.39 -1.98 17.94
C ASN A 206 7.68 -3.12 16.96
N TYR A 207 6.65 -3.80 16.47
CA TYR A 207 6.79 -4.88 15.50
C TYR A 207 7.50 -4.38 14.24
N TYR A 208 6.97 -3.33 13.60
CA TYR A 208 7.54 -2.85 12.33
C TYR A 208 8.90 -2.16 12.50
N LYS A 209 9.15 -1.53 13.64
CA LYS A 209 10.48 -1.02 13.98
C LYS A 209 11.50 -2.16 14.07
N SER A 210 11.14 -3.24 14.76
CA SER A 210 12.00 -4.42 14.87
C SER A 210 12.20 -5.10 13.52
N LEU A 211 11.13 -5.21 12.75
CA LEU A 211 11.18 -5.80 11.41
C LEU A 211 12.15 -5.04 10.51
N SER A 212 12.12 -3.70 10.57
CA SER A 212 13.02 -2.88 9.74
C SER A 212 14.51 -3.12 10.10
N ILE A 213 14.79 -3.40 11.37
CA ILE A 213 16.16 -3.74 11.82
C ILE A 213 16.57 -5.12 11.27
N VAL A 214 15.65 -6.10 11.36
CA VAL A 214 15.91 -7.46 10.85
C VAL A 214 16.19 -7.39 9.33
N ARG A 215 15.33 -6.70 8.57
CA ARG A 215 15.50 -6.58 7.12
C ARG A 215 16.74 -5.75 6.77
N GLY A 216 17.07 -4.77 7.60
CA GLY A 216 18.33 -4.02 7.47
C GLY A 216 19.56 -4.93 7.64
N ALA A 217 19.57 -5.74 8.69
CA ALA A 217 20.66 -6.67 8.95
C ALA A 217 20.86 -7.68 7.80
N GLU A 218 19.75 -8.16 7.22
CA GLU A 218 19.79 -9.10 6.09
C GLU A 218 20.36 -8.47 4.81
N SER A 219 20.25 -7.15 4.66
CA SER A 219 20.61 -6.44 3.43
C SER A 219 21.80 -5.48 3.58
N GLY A 220 22.39 -5.40 4.79
CA GLY A 220 23.57 -4.57 5.05
C GLY A 220 23.28 -3.10 5.32
N PHE A 221 22.05 -2.78 5.75
CA PHE A 221 21.62 -1.42 6.11
C PHE A 221 21.23 -1.34 7.58
N ALA A 222 21.11 -0.14 8.14
CA ALA A 222 20.60 0.01 9.50
C ALA A 222 19.10 -0.33 9.55
N HIS A 223 18.35 0.10 8.55
CA HIS A 223 16.91 -0.15 8.43
C HIS A 223 16.56 -0.45 6.98
N ALA A 224 15.72 -1.46 6.74
CA ALA A 224 15.21 -1.77 5.41
C ALA A 224 13.76 -2.22 5.49
N VAL A 225 13.05 -2.09 4.37
CA VAL A 225 11.71 -2.64 4.14
C VAL A 225 11.83 -3.67 3.03
N SER A 226 11.14 -4.82 3.18
CA SER A 226 11.13 -5.86 2.16
C SER A 226 9.78 -5.98 1.45
N PHE A 227 9.86 -6.51 0.24
CA PHE A 227 8.68 -6.77 -0.60
C PHE A 227 8.81 -8.11 -1.31
N UNK A 228 7.68 -8.90 -1.72
CA UNK A 228 7.66 -9.90 -2.42
C UNK A 228 7.41 -9.45 -3.65
N VAL A 229 7.62 -10.12 -4.48
CA VAL A 229 7.26 -9.97 -5.90
C VAL A 229 6.76 -11.30 -6.47
N ASP A 230 6.04 -11.23 -7.57
CA ASP A 230 5.58 -12.44 -8.24
C ASP A 230 6.74 -13.30 -8.73
N LYS A 231 6.49 -14.60 -8.77
CA LYS A 231 7.50 -15.59 -9.13
C LYS A 231 8.14 -15.32 -10.50
N PHE A 232 7.36 -14.84 -11.48
CA PHE A 232 7.88 -14.56 -12.82
C PHE A 232 8.84 -13.36 -12.86
N GLU A 233 8.84 -12.51 -11.85
CA GLU A 233 9.79 -11.38 -11.72
C GLU A 233 11.11 -11.80 -11.06
N LYS A 234 11.14 -12.94 -10.40
CA LYS A 234 12.33 -13.49 -9.73
C LYS A 234 13.26 -14.15 -10.76
N LYS A 235 13.89 -13.32 -11.60
CA LYS A 235 14.82 -13.83 -12.64
C LYS A 235 15.95 -12.84 -12.89
N ILE A 236 17.13 -13.39 -13.16
CA ILE A 236 18.30 -12.63 -13.57
C ILE A 236 18.53 -12.96 -15.05
N ILE A 237 18.66 -11.95 -15.89
CA ILE A 237 18.87 -12.12 -17.33
C ILE A 237 20.27 -11.63 -17.65
N TRP A 238 21.11 -12.54 -18.11
CA TRP A 238 22.49 -12.24 -18.54
C TRP A 238 22.60 -12.41 -20.05
N ARG A 239 23.40 -11.57 -20.67
CA ARG A 239 23.75 -11.73 -22.10
C ARG A 239 24.91 -12.68 -22.28
N SER A 240 25.72 -12.85 -21.24
CA SER A 240 26.88 -13.78 -21.20
C SER A 240 27.22 -14.07 -19.75
N LEU A 241 27.94 -15.14 -19.51
CA LEU A 241 28.52 -15.39 -18.18
C LEU A 241 29.67 -14.42 -17.97
N GLU A 242 29.70 -13.76 -16.80
CA GLU A 242 30.76 -12.82 -16.41
C GLU A 242 31.71 -13.48 -15.43
#